data_3ead1eddd4f92d0e3d7c54fdf05124ef
#
_entry.id   3ead1eddd4f92d0e3d7c54fdf05124ef
#
_cell.length_a   1.000
_cell.length_b   1.000
_cell.length_c   1.000
_cell.angle_alpha   90.00
_cell.angle_beta   90.00
_cell.angle_gamma   90.00
#
_symmetry.space_group_name_H-M   'P 1'
#
loop_
_entity.id
_entity.type
_entity.pdbx_description
1 polymer ?
#
loop_
_entity_poly.entity_id
_entity_poly.type
_entity_poly.pdbx_seq_one_letter_code
_entity_poly.pdbx_strand_id
1 'polypeptide(L)'
;MFQKNTAHQEFLESLLVRLGGSAGTVHEQRGDDLYLTAAHNIPPPVVAIVTHVAHGKGMAGVAQVKKQPVQTCNLQTDESGTIKPGAKAVGAKAAIALPVLDPAGDVRAVVGVAWDSEGELGPDLEQSMMQLAAALPVT
;
A
#
# COMPACT_ATOMS: atom_id res chain seq x y z
N MET A 1 -12.89 -13.45 2.93
CA MET A 1 -11.47 -13.57 3.30
C MET A 1 -10.62 -13.48 2.03
N PHE A 2 -9.54 -12.72 2.07
CA PHE A 2 -8.68 -12.58 0.90
C PHE A 2 -7.83 -13.84 0.68
N GLN A 3 -7.39 -14.02 -0.58
CA GLN A 3 -6.49 -15.12 -0.91
C GLN A 3 -5.05 -14.65 -0.79
N LYS A 4 -4.40 -15.08 0.28
CA LYS A 4 -3.01 -14.72 0.57
C LYS A 4 -2.06 -15.34 -0.45
N ASN A 5 -1.21 -14.49 -1.04
CA ASN A 5 -0.11 -14.94 -1.88
C ASN A 5 1.15 -15.04 -1.02
N THR A 6 1.71 -16.22 -0.87
CA THR A 6 2.84 -16.45 0.02
C THR A 6 4.06 -15.64 -0.37
N ALA A 7 4.37 -15.55 -1.66
CA ALA A 7 5.51 -14.75 -2.14
C ALA A 7 5.32 -13.27 -1.85
N HIS A 8 4.12 -12.75 -2.04
CA HIS A 8 3.78 -11.36 -1.71
C HIS A 8 3.86 -11.11 -0.21
N GLN A 9 3.40 -12.07 0.59
CA GLN A 9 3.45 -11.95 2.05
C GLN A 9 4.89 -11.90 2.57
N GLU A 10 5.75 -12.78 2.08
CA GLU A 10 7.16 -12.80 2.47
C GLU A 10 7.87 -11.51 2.03
N PHE A 11 7.58 -11.05 0.81
CA PHE A 11 8.11 -9.79 0.30
C PHE A 11 7.70 -8.62 1.19
N LEU A 12 6.41 -8.54 1.53
CA LEU A 12 5.87 -7.47 2.36
C LEU A 12 6.55 -7.45 3.74
N GLU A 13 6.67 -8.59 4.39
CA GLU A 13 7.27 -8.68 5.72
C GLU A 13 8.74 -8.25 5.70
N SER A 14 9.48 -8.66 4.68
CA SER A 14 10.87 -8.25 4.50
C SER A 14 10.98 -6.74 4.24
N LEU A 15 10.10 -6.21 3.41
CA LEU A 15 10.09 -4.77 3.11
C LEU A 15 9.80 -3.94 4.35
N LEU A 16 8.82 -4.36 5.16
CA LEU A 16 8.47 -3.65 6.40
C LEU A 16 9.64 -3.60 7.38
N VAL A 17 10.37 -4.70 7.53
CA VAL A 17 11.58 -4.72 8.37
C VAL A 17 12.60 -3.72 7.84
N ARG A 18 12.80 -3.69 6.55
CA ARG A 18 13.77 -2.81 5.89
C ARG A 18 13.43 -1.33 6.06
N LEU A 19 12.14 -0.99 5.99
CA LEU A 19 11.68 0.39 6.05
C LEU A 19 11.28 0.83 7.47
N GLY A 20 11.31 -0.08 8.44
CA GLY A 20 10.84 0.22 9.79
C GLY A 20 9.33 0.44 9.86
N GLY A 21 8.57 -0.13 8.92
CA GLY A 21 7.12 -0.01 8.90
C GLY A 21 6.45 -0.88 9.96
N SER A 22 5.30 -0.41 10.45
CA SER A 22 4.54 -1.14 11.47
C SER A 22 3.44 -2.01 10.87
N ALA A 23 2.96 -1.67 9.68
CA ALA A 23 1.87 -2.37 9.01
C ALA A 23 2.00 -2.21 7.50
N GLY A 24 1.37 -3.10 6.75
CA GLY A 24 1.41 -2.98 5.30
C GLY A 24 0.44 -3.91 4.59
N THR A 25 0.29 -3.66 3.30
CA THR A 25 -0.57 -4.44 2.41
C THR A 25 0.08 -4.59 1.04
N VAL A 26 -0.31 -5.63 0.31
CA VAL A 26 -0.05 -5.76 -1.12
C VAL A 26 -1.38 -6.00 -1.81
N HIS A 27 -1.67 -5.21 -2.82
CA HIS A 27 -2.83 -5.38 -3.69
C HIS A 27 -2.35 -5.65 -5.11
N GLU A 28 -2.89 -6.69 -5.72
CA GLU A 28 -2.63 -7.02 -7.12
C GLU A 28 -3.75 -6.47 -7.99
N GLN A 29 -3.40 -5.86 -9.11
CA GLN A 29 -4.40 -5.37 -10.06
C GLN A 29 -4.92 -6.52 -10.90
N ARG A 30 -6.25 -6.66 -10.94
CA ARG A 30 -6.95 -7.63 -11.78
C ARG A 30 -8.06 -6.88 -12.50
N GLY A 31 -7.97 -6.77 -13.82
CA GLY A 31 -8.85 -5.86 -14.54
C GLY A 31 -8.54 -4.42 -14.13
N ASP A 32 -9.55 -3.69 -13.71
CA ASP A 32 -9.39 -2.29 -13.28
C ASP A 32 -9.24 -2.14 -11.75
N ASP A 33 -9.55 -3.18 -10.99
CA ASP A 33 -9.62 -3.11 -9.54
C ASP A 33 -8.40 -3.76 -8.88
N LEU A 34 -8.23 -3.49 -7.59
CA LEU A 34 -7.15 -4.02 -6.78
C LEU A 34 -7.70 -5.07 -5.80
N TYR A 35 -6.96 -6.16 -5.63
CA TYR A 35 -7.33 -7.26 -4.74
C TYR A 35 -6.19 -7.55 -3.78
N LEU A 36 -6.51 -7.61 -2.49
CA LEU A 36 -5.53 -7.85 -1.43
C LEU A 36 -4.91 -9.25 -1.59
N THR A 37 -3.58 -9.31 -1.61
CA THR A 37 -2.83 -10.57 -1.68
C THR A 37 -1.91 -10.78 -0.48
N ALA A 38 -1.61 -9.73 0.28
CA ALA A 38 -0.82 -9.83 1.49
C ALA A 38 -1.19 -8.70 2.44
N ALA A 39 -1.13 -8.98 3.74
CA ALA A 39 -1.38 -8.00 4.78
C ALA A 39 -0.54 -8.34 6.01
N HIS A 40 -0.02 -7.33 6.69
CA HIS A 40 0.74 -7.48 7.92
C HIS A 40 0.25 -6.46 8.94
N ASN A 41 -0.11 -6.96 10.12
CA ASN A 41 -0.56 -6.13 11.25
C ASN A 41 -1.76 -5.24 10.91
N ILE A 42 -2.68 -5.78 10.12
CA ILE A 42 -3.93 -5.11 9.77
C ILE A 42 -5.07 -5.77 10.53
N PRO A 43 -5.88 -5.02 11.29
CA PRO A 43 -7.00 -5.63 12.04
C PRO A 43 -7.97 -6.37 11.11
N PRO A 44 -8.51 -7.53 11.53
CA PRO A 44 -9.41 -8.31 10.68
C PRO A 44 -10.60 -7.54 10.09
N PRO A 45 -11.26 -6.63 10.82
CA PRO A 45 -12.34 -5.84 10.22
C PRO A 45 -11.85 -4.96 9.05
N VAL A 46 -10.62 -4.44 9.14
CA VAL A 46 -10.03 -3.63 8.07
C VAL A 46 -9.65 -4.51 6.89
N VAL A 47 -9.09 -5.71 7.15
CA VAL A 47 -8.77 -6.67 6.09
C VAL A 47 -10.04 -6.94 5.25
N ALA A 48 -11.18 -7.15 5.90
CA ALA A 48 -12.43 -7.39 5.20
C ALA A 48 -12.83 -6.22 4.29
N ILE A 49 -12.58 -4.99 4.72
CA ILE A 49 -12.90 -3.78 3.95
C ILE A 49 -11.98 -3.64 2.73
N VAL A 50 -10.69 -3.92 2.90
CA VAL A 50 -9.67 -3.68 1.86
C VAL A 50 -9.37 -4.89 0.98
N THR A 51 -10.10 -5.97 1.15
CA THR A 51 -9.95 -7.18 0.31
C THR A 51 -10.12 -6.84 -1.18
N HIS A 52 -11.03 -5.93 -1.50
CA HIS A 52 -11.28 -5.44 -2.84
C HIS A 52 -11.32 -3.91 -2.80
N VAL A 53 -10.47 -3.29 -3.60
CA VAL A 53 -10.40 -1.84 -3.73
C VAL A 53 -10.78 -1.47 -5.16
N ALA A 54 -11.84 -0.72 -5.32
CA ALA A 54 -12.30 -0.26 -6.63
C ALA A 54 -11.30 0.73 -7.22
N HIS A 55 -11.22 0.77 -8.54
CA HIS A 55 -10.32 1.65 -9.28
C HIS A 55 -10.42 3.09 -8.80
N GLY A 56 -9.26 3.68 -8.49
CA GLY A 56 -9.16 5.08 -8.08
C GLY A 56 -9.60 5.38 -6.64
N LYS A 57 -9.93 4.38 -5.84
CA LYS A 57 -10.43 4.59 -4.47
C LYS A 57 -9.32 4.43 -3.43
N GLY A 58 -9.33 5.29 -2.41
CA GLY A 58 -8.34 5.28 -1.33
C GLY A 58 -6.94 5.61 -1.80
N MET A 59 -5.95 5.49 -0.91
CA MET A 59 -4.55 5.76 -1.27
C MET A 59 -4.06 4.81 -2.37
N ALA A 60 -4.38 3.53 -2.25
CA ALA A 60 -3.98 2.53 -3.23
C ALA A 60 -4.56 2.83 -4.60
N GLY A 61 -5.85 3.17 -4.68
CA GLY A 61 -6.50 3.50 -5.95
C GLY A 61 -5.97 4.79 -6.56
N VAL A 62 -5.65 5.79 -5.74
CA VAL A 62 -5.06 7.04 -6.23
C VAL A 62 -3.64 6.79 -6.78
N ALA A 63 -2.84 5.98 -6.09
CA ALA A 63 -1.51 5.58 -6.58
C ALA A 63 -1.61 4.82 -7.90
N GLN A 64 -2.62 3.95 -8.02
CA GLN A 64 -2.90 3.20 -9.23
C GLN A 64 -3.14 4.15 -10.43
N VAL A 65 -3.97 5.17 -10.24
CA VAL A 65 -4.33 6.10 -11.30
C VAL A 65 -3.16 7.02 -11.65
N LYS A 66 -2.48 7.55 -10.64
CA LYS A 66 -1.38 8.51 -10.84
C LYS A 66 -0.09 7.85 -11.27
N LYS A 67 0.09 6.57 -11.03
CA LYS A 67 1.34 5.83 -11.27
C LYS A 67 2.52 6.44 -10.52
N GLN A 68 2.25 7.02 -9.37
CA GLN A 68 3.21 7.70 -8.51
C GLN A 68 2.93 7.37 -7.05
N PRO A 69 3.95 7.45 -6.17
CA PRO A 69 3.71 7.26 -4.74
C PRO A 69 2.70 8.28 -4.20
N VAL A 70 1.84 7.81 -3.32
CA VAL A 70 0.89 8.67 -2.60
C VAL A 70 1.14 8.49 -1.11
N GLN A 71 1.43 9.58 -0.41
CA GLN A 71 1.73 9.52 1.01
C GLN A 71 0.88 10.47 1.83
N THR A 72 0.71 10.17 3.11
CA THR A 72 0.22 11.09 4.10
C THR A 72 1.14 11.08 5.31
N CYS A 73 1.41 12.24 5.87
CA CYS A 73 2.27 12.37 7.05
C CYS A 73 1.51 12.18 8.36
N ASN A 74 0.19 12.24 8.34
CA ASN A 74 -0.65 11.97 9.50
C ASN A 74 -2.03 11.44 9.08
N LEU A 75 -2.18 10.12 9.11
CA LEU A 75 -3.41 9.42 8.74
C LEU A 75 -4.61 9.82 9.57
N GLN A 76 -4.39 10.10 10.87
CA GLN A 76 -5.49 10.33 11.79
C GLN A 76 -6.15 11.69 11.58
N THR A 77 -5.41 12.66 11.04
CA THR A 77 -5.90 14.02 10.81
C THR A 77 -6.08 14.38 9.34
N ASP A 78 -5.81 13.43 8.43
CA ASP A 78 -5.95 13.68 7.00
C ASP A 78 -7.43 13.87 6.62
N GLU A 79 -7.75 15.02 6.05
CA GLU A 79 -9.11 15.37 5.64
C GLU A 79 -9.23 15.50 4.13
N SER A 80 -8.23 15.05 3.38
CA SER A 80 -8.21 15.18 1.91
C SER A 80 -9.30 14.37 1.20
N GLY A 81 -9.88 13.37 1.90
CA GLY A 81 -10.82 12.43 1.30
C GLY A 81 -10.15 11.28 0.58
N THR A 82 -8.83 11.31 0.41
CA THR A 82 -8.05 10.22 -0.20
C THR A 82 -7.98 9.02 0.74
N ILE A 83 -7.92 9.28 2.05
CA ILE A 83 -7.76 8.23 3.06
C ILE A 83 -9.12 7.71 3.49
N LYS A 84 -9.34 6.42 3.30
CA LYS A 84 -10.58 5.77 3.73
C LYS A 84 -10.60 5.56 5.26
N PRO A 85 -11.79 5.54 5.88
CA PRO A 85 -11.89 5.28 7.31
C PRO A 85 -11.21 3.99 7.76
N GLY A 86 -11.19 2.97 6.91
CA GLY A 86 -10.49 1.71 7.21
C GLY A 86 -8.99 1.90 7.40
N ALA A 87 -8.35 2.75 6.60
CA ALA A 87 -6.93 3.05 6.74
C ALA A 87 -6.65 3.77 8.06
N LYS A 88 -7.52 4.70 8.46
CA LYS A 88 -7.39 5.40 9.74
C LYS A 88 -7.54 4.46 10.92
N ALA A 89 -8.34 3.41 10.79
CA ALA A 89 -8.59 2.43 11.85
C ALA A 89 -7.41 1.50 12.12
N VAL A 90 -6.39 1.48 11.26
CA VAL A 90 -5.16 0.70 11.48
C VAL A 90 -4.37 1.22 12.67
N GLY A 91 -4.58 2.47 13.08
CA GLY A 91 -3.87 3.07 14.21
C GLY A 91 -2.51 3.66 13.82
N ALA A 92 -2.11 3.54 12.56
CA ALA A 92 -0.89 4.14 12.06
C ALA A 92 -1.04 5.65 11.95
N LYS A 93 0.08 6.38 11.93
CA LYS A 93 0.08 7.83 11.80
C LYS A 93 0.50 8.31 10.43
N ALA A 94 1.39 7.60 9.77
CA ALA A 94 1.83 7.94 8.42
C ALA A 94 1.76 6.72 7.51
N ALA A 95 1.57 6.93 6.23
CA ALA A 95 1.51 5.83 5.26
C ALA A 95 1.90 6.30 3.86
N ILE A 96 2.33 5.33 3.04
CA ILE A 96 2.61 5.55 1.63
C ILE A 96 2.02 4.38 0.83
N ALA A 97 1.46 4.69 -0.33
CA ALA A 97 1.06 3.69 -1.31
C ALA A 97 2.02 3.78 -2.50
N LEU A 98 2.63 2.65 -2.84
CA LEU A 98 3.68 2.54 -3.85
C LEU A 98 3.16 1.73 -5.03
N PRO A 99 2.90 2.35 -6.19
CA PRO A 99 2.48 1.59 -7.36
C PRO A 99 3.66 0.79 -7.91
N VAL A 100 3.39 -0.47 -8.26
CA VAL A 100 4.38 -1.36 -8.88
C VAL A 100 4.05 -1.43 -10.36
N LEU A 101 4.99 -1.01 -11.20
CA LEU A 101 4.76 -0.94 -12.65
C LEU A 101 5.31 -2.18 -13.35
N ASP A 102 4.64 -2.58 -14.43
CA ASP A 102 5.13 -3.63 -15.31
C ASP A 102 6.09 -3.01 -16.36
N PRO A 103 6.74 -3.83 -17.20
CA PRO A 103 7.67 -3.30 -18.22
C PRO A 103 7.03 -2.33 -19.21
N ALA A 104 5.70 -2.40 -19.40
CA ALA A 104 4.98 -1.47 -20.27
C ALA A 104 4.65 -0.14 -19.59
N GLY A 105 4.91 -0.02 -18.27
CA GLY A 105 4.60 1.17 -17.50
C GLY A 105 3.21 1.19 -16.90
N ASP A 106 2.49 0.08 -16.97
CA ASP A 106 1.17 -0.05 -16.34
C ASP A 106 1.29 -0.60 -14.92
N VAL A 107 0.35 -0.21 -14.06
CA VAL A 107 0.33 -0.69 -12.69
C VAL A 107 -0.11 -2.16 -12.66
N ARG A 108 0.70 -3.02 -12.02
CA ARG A 108 0.34 -4.42 -11.79
C ARG A 108 0.00 -4.71 -10.32
N ALA A 109 0.42 -3.83 -9.42
CA ALA A 109 0.19 -3.99 -7.99
C ALA A 109 0.41 -2.66 -7.27
N VAL A 110 -0.05 -2.58 -6.02
CA VAL A 110 0.23 -1.45 -5.14
C VAL A 110 0.64 -2.00 -3.78
N VAL A 111 1.78 -1.51 -3.27
CA VAL A 111 2.29 -1.89 -1.94
C VAL A 111 2.03 -0.73 -0.99
N GLY A 112 1.36 -1.00 0.12
CA GLY A 112 1.12 -0.02 1.17
C GLY A 112 2.03 -0.26 2.36
N VAL A 113 2.62 0.80 2.90
CA VAL A 113 3.45 0.76 4.12
C VAL A 113 2.96 1.85 5.05
N ALA A 114 2.83 1.52 6.33
CA ALA A 114 2.38 2.45 7.36
C ALA A 114 3.36 2.45 8.53
N TRP A 115 3.46 3.58 9.21
CA TRP A 115 4.33 3.79 10.38
C TRP A 115 3.53 4.32 11.57
N ASP A 116 4.00 4.02 12.77
CA ASP A 116 3.41 4.52 14.01
C ASP A 116 3.78 5.96 14.33
N SER A 117 4.73 6.55 13.59
CA SER A 117 5.17 7.92 13.78
C SER A 117 4.72 8.80 12.63
N GLU A 118 4.50 10.08 12.92
CA GLU A 118 4.21 11.07 11.88
C GLU A 118 5.50 11.43 11.14
N GLY A 119 5.36 11.86 9.91
CA GLY A 119 6.48 12.35 9.13
C GLY A 119 6.23 12.30 7.65
N GLU A 120 6.86 13.23 6.95
CA GLU A 120 6.82 13.29 5.50
C GLU A 120 8.11 12.69 4.95
N LEU A 121 7.98 11.90 3.89
CA LEU A 121 9.11 11.28 3.21
C LEU A 121 9.58 12.20 2.09
N GLY A 122 10.90 12.45 2.04
CA GLY A 122 11.47 13.24 0.97
C GLY A 122 11.44 12.51 -0.38
N PRO A 123 11.62 13.26 -1.50
CA PRO A 123 11.56 12.67 -2.83
C PRO A 123 12.56 11.54 -3.07
N ASP A 124 13.77 11.66 -2.53
CA ASP A 124 14.81 10.63 -2.69
C ASP A 124 14.40 9.33 -2.01
N LEU A 125 13.80 9.43 -0.82
CA LEU A 125 13.34 8.27 -0.07
C LEU A 125 12.14 7.62 -0.77
N GLU A 126 11.22 8.43 -1.30
CA GLU A 126 10.10 7.92 -2.10
C GLU A 126 10.60 7.12 -3.30
N GLN A 127 11.60 7.62 -4.00
CA GLN A 127 12.18 6.93 -5.16
C GLN A 127 12.84 5.61 -4.74
N SER A 128 13.57 5.60 -3.63
CA SER A 128 14.17 4.39 -3.11
C SER A 128 13.09 3.35 -2.77
N MET A 129 12.00 3.77 -2.16
CA MET A 129 10.89 2.88 -1.83
C MET A 129 10.21 2.34 -3.09
N MET A 130 10.03 3.18 -4.11
CA MET A 130 9.49 2.74 -5.41
C MET A 130 10.34 1.65 -6.03
N GLN A 131 11.68 1.79 -5.98
CA GLN A 131 12.59 0.79 -6.49
C GLN A 131 12.51 -0.52 -5.70
N LEU A 132 12.40 -0.43 -4.38
CA LEU A 132 12.25 -1.61 -3.54
C LEU A 132 10.92 -2.32 -3.83
N ALA A 133 9.84 -1.57 -3.98
CA ALA A 133 8.52 -2.14 -4.27
C ALA A 133 8.49 -2.80 -5.65
N ALA A 134 9.26 -2.29 -6.60
CA ALA A 134 9.33 -2.86 -7.95
C ALA A 134 9.85 -4.29 -7.97
N ALA A 135 10.52 -4.73 -6.90
CA ALA A 135 11.00 -6.10 -6.77
C ALA A 135 9.91 -7.11 -6.36
N LEU A 136 8.67 -6.67 -6.17
CA LEU A 136 7.56 -7.55 -5.82
C LEU A 136 7.47 -8.71 -6.81
N PRO A 137 7.44 -9.96 -6.33
CA PRO A 137 7.35 -11.12 -7.22
C PRO A 137 6.12 -11.05 -8.13
N VAL A 138 6.31 -11.45 -9.37
CA VAL A 138 5.21 -11.65 -10.33
C VAL A 138 4.66 -13.05 -10.10
N THR A 139 3.35 -13.18 -10.03
CA THR A 139 2.71 -14.47 -9.79
C THR A 139 1.89 -14.96 -10.96
#